data_bb0c21a99edc7e1de2cf678234e5c99c
#
_entry.id   bb0c21a99edc7e1de2cf678234e5c99c
#
_cell.length_a   1.000
_cell.length_b   1.000
_cell.length_c   1.000
_cell.angle_alpha   90.00
_cell.angle_beta   90.00
_cell.angle_gamma   90.00
#
_symmetry.space_group_name_H-M   'P 1'
#
loop_
_entity.id
_entity.type
_entity.pdbx_description
1 polymer ?
#
loop_
_entity_poly.entity_id
_entity_poly.type
_entity_poly.pdbx_seq_one_letter_code
_entity_poly.pdbx_strand_id
1 'polypeptide(L)'
;MNPIDILKTHQLKRTVCREGILSALLSANKALSEEEVKSKIDGNFDRTTFYRSFKTLIEHNVLHKIVVDEGLVKYAITIVGKTPELHHAHFVCKKCHTVSCLDAFTFKVPNLPSGYQTEDSDLLIKGVCKMCTI
;
A
#
# COMPACT_ATOMS: atom_id res chain seq x y z
N MET A 1 -14.39 -3.48 -5.78
CA MET A 1 -13.49 -4.50 -5.18
C MET A 1 -13.70 -4.51 -3.67
N ASN A 2 -13.84 -5.65 -3.07
CA ASN A 2 -14.06 -5.77 -1.63
C ASN A 2 -12.99 -6.66 -0.98
N PRO A 3 -12.86 -6.63 0.37
CA PRO A 3 -11.82 -7.42 1.04
C PRO A 3 -11.87 -8.91 0.74
N ILE A 4 -13.07 -9.47 0.61
CA ILE A 4 -13.25 -10.90 0.36
C ILE A 4 -12.65 -11.29 -0.99
N ASP A 5 -12.93 -10.50 -2.03
CA ASP A 5 -12.42 -10.75 -3.37
C ASP A 5 -10.89 -10.63 -3.43
N ILE A 6 -10.35 -9.66 -2.71
CA ILE A 6 -8.90 -9.46 -2.65
C ILE A 6 -8.21 -10.69 -2.02
N LEU A 7 -8.73 -11.16 -0.90
CA LEU A 7 -8.18 -12.33 -0.22
C LEU A 7 -8.29 -13.58 -1.10
N LYS A 8 -9.41 -13.75 -1.78
CA LYS A 8 -9.64 -14.88 -2.68
C LYS A 8 -8.67 -14.87 -3.85
N THR A 9 -8.44 -13.70 -4.44
CA THR A 9 -7.50 -13.55 -5.55
C THR A 9 -6.08 -13.98 -5.15
N HIS A 10 -5.69 -13.69 -3.91
CA HIS A 10 -4.38 -14.05 -3.39
C HIS A 10 -4.35 -15.41 -2.69
N GLN A 11 -5.44 -16.17 -2.78
CA GLN A 11 -5.55 -17.50 -2.19
C GLN A 11 -5.31 -17.49 -0.67
N LEU A 12 -5.76 -16.44 -0.01
CA LEU A 12 -5.66 -16.30 1.43
C LEU A 12 -6.98 -16.59 2.12
N LYS A 13 -6.88 -17.26 3.27
CA LYS A 13 -8.03 -17.57 4.08
C LYS A 13 -8.63 -16.30 4.66
N ARG A 14 -9.96 -16.22 4.68
CA ARG A 14 -10.68 -15.10 5.29
C ARG A 14 -10.54 -15.13 6.81
N THR A 15 -10.18 -13.98 7.37
CA THR A 15 -10.24 -13.75 8.81
C THR A 15 -10.82 -12.36 9.04
N VAL A 16 -11.44 -12.16 10.19
CA VAL A 16 -12.03 -10.85 10.53
C VAL A 16 -10.94 -9.77 10.52
N CYS A 17 -9.76 -10.09 11.03
CA CYS A 17 -8.66 -9.13 11.08
C CYS A 17 -8.15 -8.77 9.68
N ARG A 18 -7.95 -9.75 8.81
CA ARG A 18 -7.52 -9.49 7.42
C ARG A 18 -8.53 -8.65 6.67
N GLU A 19 -9.80 -8.98 6.81
CA GLU A 19 -10.88 -8.21 6.17
C GLU A 19 -10.95 -6.78 6.72
N GLY A 20 -10.75 -6.62 8.02
CA GLY A 20 -10.73 -5.31 8.66
C GLY A 20 -9.62 -4.42 8.15
N ILE A 21 -8.41 -4.97 8.00
CA ILE A 21 -7.26 -4.24 7.46
C ILE A 21 -7.54 -3.75 6.04
N LEU A 22 -8.03 -4.64 5.19
CA LEU A 22 -8.31 -4.30 3.80
C LEU A 22 -9.46 -3.29 3.70
N SER A 23 -10.48 -3.45 4.52
CA SER A 23 -11.62 -2.53 4.56
C SER A 23 -11.17 -1.12 4.96
N ALA A 24 -10.29 -1.00 5.95
CA ALA A 24 -9.76 0.28 6.37
C ALA A 24 -9.01 0.99 5.25
N LEU A 25 -8.18 0.25 4.51
CA LEU A 25 -7.42 0.80 3.40
C LEU A 25 -8.31 1.19 2.22
N LEU A 26 -9.30 0.37 1.90
CA LEU A 26 -10.24 0.68 0.83
C LEU A 26 -11.07 1.93 1.14
N SER A 27 -11.53 2.05 2.38
CA SER A 27 -12.34 3.20 2.81
C SER A 27 -11.54 4.49 2.83
N ALA A 28 -10.26 4.44 3.20
CA ALA A 28 -9.41 5.61 3.26
C ALA A 28 -9.04 6.15 1.89
N ASN A 29 -9.02 5.29 0.88
CA ASN A 29 -8.63 5.64 -0.49
C ASN A 29 -7.27 6.35 -0.58
N LYS A 30 -6.36 5.98 0.31
CA LYS A 30 -4.99 6.49 0.37
C LYS A 30 -4.13 5.49 1.13
N ALA A 31 -2.82 5.64 1.03
CA ALA A 31 -1.91 4.81 1.80
C ALA A 31 -1.97 5.19 3.29
N LEU A 32 -1.86 4.19 4.16
CA LEU A 32 -1.94 4.38 5.61
C LEU A 32 -0.75 3.70 6.28
N SER A 33 -0.34 4.25 7.42
CA SER A 33 0.63 3.58 8.30
C SER A 33 -0.05 2.44 9.05
N GLU A 34 0.74 1.54 9.64
CA GLU A 34 0.20 0.48 10.50
C GLU A 34 -0.69 1.03 11.60
N GLU A 35 -0.23 2.09 12.26
CA GLU A 35 -0.98 2.71 13.36
C GLU A 35 -2.31 3.29 12.89
N GLU A 36 -2.30 3.93 11.73
CA GLU A 36 -3.53 4.48 11.15
C GLU A 36 -4.52 3.37 10.81
N VAL A 37 -4.05 2.26 10.25
CA VAL A 37 -4.89 1.10 9.95
C VAL A 37 -5.47 0.54 11.24
N LYS A 38 -4.63 0.34 12.25
CA LYS A 38 -5.05 -0.21 13.53
C LYS A 38 -6.14 0.64 14.19
N SER A 39 -6.03 1.96 14.10
CA SER A 39 -7.02 2.87 14.69
C SER A 39 -8.37 2.83 13.99
N LYS A 40 -8.42 2.37 12.75
CA LYS A 40 -9.64 2.33 11.95
C LYS A 40 -10.35 0.98 11.96
N ILE A 41 -9.74 -0.04 12.52
CA ILE A 41 -10.33 -1.38 12.57
C ILE A 41 -11.33 -1.46 13.71
N ASP A 42 -12.55 -1.92 13.39
CA ASP A 42 -13.55 -2.24 14.39
C ASP A 42 -13.24 -3.61 14.99
N GLY A 43 -13.13 -3.67 16.30
CA GLY A 43 -12.88 -4.90 17.01
C GLY A 43 -11.60 -4.84 17.83
N ASN A 44 -11.60 -5.63 18.89
CA ASN A 44 -10.46 -5.72 19.78
C ASN A 44 -9.58 -6.89 19.37
N PHE A 45 -8.64 -6.63 18.48
CA PHE A 45 -7.63 -7.61 18.14
C PHE A 45 -6.42 -7.37 19.06
N ASP A 46 -5.84 -8.44 19.55
CA ASP A 46 -4.61 -8.29 20.30
C ASP A 46 -3.48 -7.89 19.33
N ARG A 47 -2.41 -7.36 19.90
CA ARG A 47 -1.29 -6.87 19.11
C ARG A 47 -0.70 -7.94 18.20
N THR A 48 -0.59 -9.16 18.71
CA THR A 48 -0.02 -10.28 17.96
C THR A 48 -0.87 -10.63 16.76
N THR A 49 -2.19 -10.74 16.93
CA THR A 49 -3.11 -11.08 15.85
C THR A 49 -3.05 -10.02 14.74
N PHE A 50 -3.06 -8.74 15.11
CA PHE A 50 -2.99 -7.65 14.15
C PHE A 50 -1.68 -7.70 13.34
N TYR A 51 -0.55 -7.78 14.01
CA TYR A 51 0.74 -7.77 13.31
C TYR A 51 0.96 -9.00 12.44
N ARG A 52 0.49 -10.17 12.89
CA ARG A 52 0.57 -11.38 12.06
C ARG A 52 -0.27 -11.26 10.81
N SER A 53 -1.48 -10.74 10.94
CA SER A 53 -2.38 -10.53 9.78
C SER A 53 -1.78 -9.53 8.81
N PHE A 54 -1.26 -8.43 9.31
CA PHE A 54 -0.63 -7.38 8.51
C PHE A 54 0.59 -7.93 7.77
N LYS A 55 1.46 -8.65 8.47
CA LYS A 55 2.65 -9.27 7.88
C LYS A 55 2.30 -10.27 6.78
N THR A 56 1.28 -11.10 7.01
CA THR A 56 0.81 -12.06 6.00
C THR A 56 0.39 -11.36 4.72
N LEU A 57 -0.36 -10.27 4.84
CA LEU A 57 -0.80 -9.50 3.68
C LEU A 57 0.38 -8.89 2.90
N ILE A 58 1.41 -8.44 3.61
CA ILE A 58 2.61 -7.93 2.96
C ILE A 58 3.38 -9.04 2.25
N GLU A 59 3.59 -10.18 2.92
CA GLU A 59 4.32 -11.32 2.37
C GLU A 59 3.67 -11.90 1.13
N HIS A 60 2.35 -11.85 1.04
CA HIS A 60 1.60 -12.34 -0.12
C HIS A 60 1.33 -11.25 -1.16
N ASN A 61 2.00 -10.12 -1.04
CA ASN A 61 1.89 -9.00 -1.98
C ASN A 61 0.48 -8.41 -2.11
N VAL A 62 -0.36 -8.61 -1.10
CA VAL A 62 -1.67 -7.96 -1.04
C VAL A 62 -1.49 -6.49 -0.71
N LEU A 63 -0.56 -6.20 0.18
CA LEU A 63 -0.16 -4.84 0.52
C LEU A 63 1.27 -4.59 0.07
N HIS A 64 1.56 -3.36 -0.35
CA HIS A 64 2.92 -2.95 -0.64
C HIS A 64 3.33 -1.79 0.26
N LYS A 65 4.61 -1.78 0.57
CA LYS A 65 5.22 -0.81 1.46
C LYS A 65 5.70 0.42 0.67
N ILE A 66 5.41 1.59 1.21
CA ILE A 66 5.87 2.86 0.63
C ILE A 66 6.69 3.58 1.70
N VAL A 67 7.98 3.73 1.45
CA VAL A 67 8.85 4.48 2.36
C VAL A 67 8.81 5.94 1.94
N VAL A 68 8.17 6.77 2.77
CA VAL A 68 7.92 8.17 2.47
C VAL A 68 9.10 9.04 2.88
N ASP A 69 9.63 8.77 4.08
CA ASP A 69 10.72 9.53 4.67
C ASP A 69 11.34 8.69 5.77
N GLU A 70 12.41 9.17 6.41
CA GLU A 70 13.05 8.44 7.51
C GLU A 70 12.03 8.07 8.59
N GLY A 71 11.88 6.77 8.82
CA GLY A 71 10.97 6.26 9.83
C GLY A 71 9.49 6.35 9.48
N LEU A 72 9.12 6.94 8.34
CA LEU A 72 7.73 7.05 7.92
C LEU A 72 7.42 6.06 6.80
N VAL A 73 6.62 5.06 7.13
CA VAL A 73 6.22 4.00 6.18
C VAL A 73 4.71 3.97 6.09
N LYS A 74 4.22 3.92 4.86
CA LYS A 74 2.79 3.76 4.58
C LYS A 74 2.58 2.48 3.79
N TYR A 75 1.36 2.00 3.76
CA TYR A 75 0.98 0.78 3.05
C TYR A 75 -0.24 1.02 2.19
N ALA A 76 -0.29 0.37 1.05
CA ALA A 76 -1.43 0.45 0.15
C ALA A 76 -1.72 -0.93 -0.44
N ILE A 77 -2.94 -1.12 -0.92
CA ILE A 77 -3.34 -2.37 -1.54
C ILE A 77 -2.70 -2.46 -2.93
N THR A 78 -2.09 -3.60 -3.21
CA THR A 78 -1.47 -3.85 -4.51
C THR A 78 -2.54 -4.10 -5.55
N ILE A 79 -2.43 -3.41 -6.70
CA ILE A 79 -3.36 -3.58 -7.79
C ILE A 79 -2.95 -4.80 -8.60
N VAL A 80 -3.89 -5.75 -8.75
CA VAL A 80 -3.68 -6.97 -9.51
C VAL A 80 -3.80 -6.66 -11.00
N GLY A 81 -2.99 -7.33 -11.81
CA GLY A 81 -3.07 -7.23 -13.27
C GLY A 81 -2.06 -6.30 -13.92
N LYS A 82 -1.21 -5.64 -13.15
CA LYS A 82 -0.10 -4.87 -13.71
C LYS A 82 1.02 -5.81 -14.11
N THR A 83 1.64 -5.53 -15.26
CA THR A 83 2.79 -6.32 -15.70
C THR A 83 3.96 -6.07 -14.77
N PRO A 84 4.87 -7.04 -14.59
CA PRO A 84 6.05 -6.85 -13.74
C PRO A 84 6.95 -5.69 -14.18
N GLU A 85 6.82 -5.27 -15.42
CA GLU A 85 7.64 -4.20 -16.00
C GLU A 85 7.10 -2.80 -15.73
N LEU A 86 5.83 -2.69 -15.35
CA LEU A 86 5.17 -1.40 -15.15
C LEU A 86 4.80 -1.23 -13.68
N HIS A 87 5.25 -0.13 -13.12
CA HIS A 87 4.98 0.24 -11.73
C HIS A 87 4.18 1.53 -11.70
N HIS A 88 3.30 1.68 -10.71
CA HIS A 88 2.58 2.93 -10.54
C HIS A 88 3.35 3.86 -9.62
N ALA A 89 3.11 5.17 -9.79
CA ALA A 89 3.74 6.18 -8.97
C ALA A 89 2.92 6.44 -7.71
N HIS A 90 3.57 7.01 -6.70
CA HIS A 90 2.91 7.48 -5.49
C HIS A 90 3.17 8.98 -5.33
N PHE A 91 2.19 9.70 -4.81
CA PHE A 91 2.31 11.13 -4.57
C PHE A 91 2.23 11.43 -3.09
N VAL A 92 3.17 12.23 -2.59
CA VAL A 92 3.18 12.68 -1.19
C VAL A 92 2.98 14.18 -1.16
N CYS A 93 1.95 14.61 -0.43
CA CYS A 93 1.72 16.03 -0.20
C CYS A 93 2.58 16.50 0.97
N LYS A 94 3.40 17.51 0.73
CA LYS A 94 4.26 18.07 1.78
C LYS A 94 3.49 18.86 2.82
N LYS A 95 2.28 19.29 2.51
CA LYS A 95 1.45 20.08 3.44
C LYS A 95 0.59 19.21 4.34
N CYS A 96 -0.22 18.33 3.77
CA CYS A 96 -1.12 17.49 4.56
C CYS A 96 -0.58 16.09 4.81
N HIS A 97 0.55 15.74 4.21
CA HIS A 97 1.23 14.44 4.39
C HIS A 97 0.44 13.23 3.88
N THR A 98 -0.59 13.46 3.07
CA THR A 98 -1.34 12.37 2.45
C THR A 98 -0.48 11.70 1.38
N VAL A 99 -0.49 10.37 1.38
CA VAL A 99 0.18 9.56 0.37
C VAL A 99 -0.88 8.91 -0.50
N SER A 100 -0.88 9.22 -1.79
CA SER A 100 -1.87 8.72 -2.75
C SER A 100 -1.19 7.86 -3.80
N CYS A 101 -1.88 6.79 -4.21
CA CYS A 101 -1.44 5.98 -5.34
C CYS A 101 -1.94 6.62 -6.63
N LEU A 102 -1.03 6.85 -7.58
CA LEU A 102 -1.37 7.39 -8.88
C LEU A 102 -1.56 6.24 -9.87
N ASP A 103 -2.66 5.52 -9.73
CA ASP A 103 -2.91 4.30 -10.49
C ASP A 103 -3.01 4.51 -12.00
N ALA A 104 -3.43 5.69 -12.42
CA ALA A 104 -3.52 6.02 -13.85
C ALA A 104 -2.16 6.28 -14.48
N PHE A 105 -1.13 6.45 -13.69
CA PHE A 105 0.21 6.75 -14.15
C PHE A 105 1.14 5.59 -13.83
N THR A 106 1.72 4.99 -14.86
CA THR A 106 2.68 3.91 -14.71
C THR A 106 4.02 4.36 -15.25
N PHE A 107 5.09 3.79 -14.73
CA PHE A 107 6.43 4.05 -15.24
C PHE A 107 7.13 2.73 -15.47
N LYS A 108 8.07 2.73 -16.40
CA LYS A 108 8.89 1.57 -16.70
C LYS A 108 10.22 1.71 -15.97
N VAL A 109 10.66 0.61 -15.36
CA VAL A 109 11.95 0.59 -14.67
C VAL A 109 13.06 0.81 -15.70
N PRO A 110 13.96 1.79 -15.50
CA PRO A 110 15.05 2.01 -16.44
C PRO A 110 16.04 0.84 -16.44
N ASN A 111 16.73 0.68 -17.56
CA ASN A 111 17.75 -0.35 -17.68
C ASN A 111 18.93 -0.05 -16.74
N LEU A 112 19.27 -1.03 -15.93
CA LEU A 112 20.41 -0.91 -15.02
C LEU A 112 21.71 -1.33 -15.71
N PRO A 113 22.86 -0.90 -15.18
CA PRO A 113 24.14 -1.37 -15.69
C PRO A 113 24.27 -2.88 -15.60
N SER A 114 25.11 -3.46 -16.45
CA SER A 114 25.33 -4.90 -16.45
C SER A 114 25.74 -5.42 -15.08
N GLY A 115 25.15 -6.53 -14.66
CA GLY A 115 25.45 -7.16 -13.38
C GLY A 115 24.53 -6.71 -12.22
N TYR A 116 23.67 -5.70 -12.46
CA TYR A 116 22.72 -5.23 -11.45
C TYR A 116 21.39 -5.95 -11.64
N GLN A 117 20.75 -6.29 -10.51
CA GLN A 117 19.44 -6.94 -10.50
C GLN A 117 18.46 -6.07 -9.73
N THR A 118 17.28 -5.83 -10.31
CA THR A 118 16.24 -5.06 -9.65
C THR A 118 15.39 -5.99 -8.79
N GLU A 119 15.22 -5.67 -7.52
CA GLU A 119 14.27 -6.37 -6.66
C GLU A 119 12.97 -5.59 -6.53
N ASP A 120 13.07 -4.29 -6.25
CA ASP A 120 11.93 -3.40 -6.11
C ASP A 120 12.19 -2.07 -6.79
N SER A 121 11.12 -1.42 -7.23
CA SER A 121 11.21 -0.08 -7.82
C SER A 121 10.00 0.74 -7.42
N ASP A 122 10.25 1.93 -6.91
CA ASP A 122 9.20 2.88 -6.53
C ASP A 122 9.48 4.23 -7.13
N LEU A 123 8.42 4.92 -7.56
CA LEU A 123 8.52 6.31 -7.97
C LEU A 123 7.69 7.14 -7.00
N LEU A 124 8.35 8.04 -6.29
CA LEU A 124 7.71 8.89 -5.31
C LEU A 124 7.80 10.33 -5.77
N ILE A 125 6.64 10.94 -6.01
CA ILE A 125 6.54 12.34 -6.41
C ILE A 125 6.11 13.14 -5.20
N LYS A 126 6.88 14.16 -4.86
CA LYS A 126 6.60 15.02 -3.71
C LYS A 126 6.14 16.40 -4.18
N GLY A 127 5.14 16.94 -3.53
CA GLY A 127 4.61 18.26 -3.90
C GLY A 127 3.45 18.68 -3.03
N VAL A 128 2.49 19.37 -3.62
CA VAL A 128 1.30 19.85 -2.92
C VAL A 128 0.08 19.28 -3.62
N CYS A 129 -0.79 18.63 -2.86
CA CYS A 129 -1.96 17.95 -3.44
C CYS A 129 -3.03 18.99 -3.86
N LYS A 130 -4.00 18.49 -4.63
CA LYS A 130 -5.11 19.29 -5.15
C LYS A 130 -5.82 20.09 -4.05
N MET A 131 -6.06 19.49 -2.90
CA MET A 131 -6.77 20.16 -1.80
C MET A 131 -5.93 21.23 -1.12
N CYS A 132 -4.60 21.11 -1.14
CA CYS A 132 -3.69 22.05 -0.48
C CYS A 132 -3.23 23.18 -1.39
N THR A 133 -3.50 23.12 -2.69
CA THR A 133 -3.12 24.17 -3.65
C THR A 133 -4.12 25.32 -3.71
N ILE A 134 -5.25 25.18 -3.07
CA ILE A 134 -6.32 26.21 -3.07
C ILE A 134 -5.98 27.34 -2.12
#